data_bccc1d1036ccc449894072f254fdff51
#
_entry.id   bccc1d1036ccc449894072f254fdff51
#
_cell.length_a   1.000
_cell.length_b   1.000
_cell.length_c   1.000
_cell.angle_alpha   90.00
_cell.angle_beta   90.00
_cell.angle_gamma   90.00
#
_symmetry.space_group_name_H-M   'P 1'
#
loop_
_entity.id
_entity.type
_entity.pdbx_description
1 polymer ?
#
loop_
_entity_poly.entity_id
_entity_poly.type
_entity_poly.pdbx_seq_one_letter_code
_entity_poly.pdbx_strand_id
1 'polypeptide(L)'
;MDKLLITNARILDPSCQPPLDFVGDILVEGERIVKVGAELSRMEIAKDAKVIDAAGLCAAPGFIDIHVHLRDPGFTHKEDILTGCQAAAAGGVTSVCCMPNTKPVTDSEEVLSYILNKAKDADARVYPIASITKGMHGEELNDFAMLHACGAAAVSDDGRPVENAGMMLEALKKAYRAGVPVVSHCEDLSIIDGGIINKGKVSEELGVRGMDRASEDSITVREIVLAESSDTAIHIAHVSTKGSVQLIREAKARGVKVTCETAPHYMMMTDELLRSRDANFRMNPPLREEEDCEAIIEGIFDGTIDAIVTDHAPHAPEEKEDFLRAPNGIVGLE
;
A
#
# COMPACT_ATOMS: atom_id res chain seq x y z
N MET A 1 23.82 9.47 -26.44
CA MET A 1 22.93 9.20 -25.29
C MET A 1 23.46 10.03 -24.13
N ASP A 2 22.57 10.63 -23.38
CA ASP A 2 22.97 11.42 -22.21
C ASP A 2 23.52 10.48 -21.15
N LYS A 3 24.70 10.80 -20.64
CA LYS A 3 25.34 10.06 -19.56
C LYS A 3 25.19 10.80 -18.25
N LEU A 4 24.87 10.07 -17.19
CA LEU A 4 24.82 10.57 -15.82
C LEU A 4 25.76 9.72 -14.97
N LEU A 5 26.66 10.37 -14.23
CA LEU A 5 27.54 9.72 -13.27
C LEU A 5 27.18 10.22 -11.87
N ILE A 6 26.70 9.33 -11.02
CA ILE A 6 26.49 9.57 -9.61
C ILE A 6 27.74 9.09 -8.88
N THR A 7 28.40 9.99 -8.12
CA THR A 7 29.66 9.69 -7.44
C THR A 7 29.50 9.71 -5.93
N ASN A 8 30.34 8.95 -5.22
CA ASN A 8 30.45 8.93 -3.75
C ASN A 8 29.18 8.51 -3.01
N ALA A 9 28.23 7.87 -3.66
CA ALA A 9 27.01 7.38 -3.00
C ALA A 9 27.30 6.13 -2.16
N ARG A 10 26.65 5.99 -1.00
CA ARG A 10 26.53 4.68 -0.34
C ARG A 10 25.51 3.85 -1.12
N ILE A 11 25.99 2.85 -1.83
CA ILE A 11 25.17 1.99 -2.69
C ILE A 11 24.62 0.84 -1.85
N LEU A 12 23.29 0.78 -1.75
CA LEU A 12 22.55 -0.24 -1.00
C LEU A 12 21.68 -1.03 -1.98
N ASP A 13 21.93 -2.32 -2.15
CA ASP A 13 21.06 -3.19 -2.92
C ASP A 13 20.91 -4.56 -2.25
N PRO A 14 19.81 -4.77 -1.50
CA PRO A 14 19.54 -6.03 -0.81
C PRO A 14 19.14 -7.17 -1.76
N SER A 15 18.80 -6.88 -3.02
CA SER A 15 18.39 -7.89 -3.99
C SER A 15 19.58 -8.66 -4.58
N CYS A 16 20.79 -8.13 -4.46
CA CYS A 16 22.00 -8.78 -4.90
C CYS A 16 22.43 -9.94 -3.97
N GLN A 17 23.21 -10.87 -4.51
CA GLN A 17 23.77 -12.01 -3.77
C GLN A 17 25.32 -11.98 -3.86
N PRO A 18 26.09 -11.56 -2.85
CA PRO A 18 25.65 -10.99 -1.56
C PRO A 18 25.03 -9.58 -1.71
N PRO A 19 24.29 -9.09 -0.73
CA PRO A 19 23.75 -7.71 -0.73
C PRO A 19 24.86 -6.69 -0.90
N LEU A 20 24.61 -5.62 -1.68
CA LEU A 20 25.56 -4.52 -1.84
C LEU A 20 25.39 -3.51 -0.69
N ASP A 21 26.50 -3.13 -0.07
CA ASP A 21 26.62 -2.02 0.87
C ASP A 21 28.06 -1.49 0.82
N PHE A 22 28.29 -0.49 -0.04
CA PHE A 22 29.61 0.14 -0.18
C PHE A 22 29.49 1.57 -0.73
N VAL A 23 30.52 2.38 -0.55
CA VAL A 23 30.60 3.71 -1.17
C VAL A 23 31.22 3.59 -2.56
N GLY A 24 30.54 4.11 -3.57
CA GLY A 24 30.98 4.01 -4.97
C GLY A 24 30.21 4.93 -5.91
N ASP A 25 30.38 4.65 -7.19
CA ASP A 25 29.82 5.42 -8.28
C ASP A 25 28.83 4.58 -9.10
N ILE A 26 27.85 5.25 -9.72
CA ILE A 26 26.85 4.65 -10.62
C ILE A 26 26.88 5.43 -11.93
N LEU A 27 27.13 4.72 -13.04
CA LEU A 27 27.05 5.28 -14.39
C LEU A 27 25.73 4.86 -15.04
N VAL A 28 24.97 5.85 -15.51
CA VAL A 28 23.72 5.69 -16.24
C VAL A 28 23.90 6.20 -17.67
N GLU A 29 23.41 5.45 -18.65
CA GLU A 29 23.31 5.87 -20.05
C GLU A 29 21.85 5.76 -20.52
N GLY A 30 21.26 6.90 -20.86
CA GLY A 30 19.82 6.97 -21.08
C GLY A 30 19.05 6.57 -19.82
N GLU A 31 18.24 5.51 -19.90
CA GLU A 31 17.42 5.02 -18.79
C GLU A 31 18.01 3.78 -18.09
N ARG A 32 19.27 3.43 -18.36
CA ARG A 32 19.86 2.20 -17.83
C ARG A 32 21.12 2.44 -17.03
N ILE A 33 21.21 1.78 -15.88
CA ILE A 33 22.46 1.65 -15.14
C ILE A 33 23.38 0.71 -15.95
N VAL A 34 24.50 1.24 -16.43
CA VAL A 34 25.47 0.48 -17.24
C VAL A 34 26.65 -0.01 -16.41
N LYS A 35 26.95 0.66 -15.30
CA LYS A 35 28.03 0.23 -14.41
C LYS A 35 27.83 0.75 -12.98
N VAL A 36 28.18 -0.08 -12.02
CA VAL A 36 28.26 0.24 -10.60
C VAL A 36 29.65 -0.19 -10.11
N GLY A 37 30.33 0.65 -9.34
CA GLY A 37 31.63 0.31 -8.78
C GLY A 37 32.37 1.52 -8.21
N ALA A 38 33.54 1.28 -7.64
CA ALA A 38 34.39 2.36 -7.13
C ALA A 38 35.11 3.10 -8.26
N GLU A 39 35.29 4.42 -8.06
CA GLU A 39 36.18 5.26 -8.91
C GLU A 39 35.84 5.28 -10.43
N LEU A 40 34.55 5.14 -10.79
CA LEU A 40 34.14 5.19 -12.20
C LEU A 40 34.40 6.55 -12.84
N SER A 41 34.46 7.63 -12.06
CA SER A 41 34.80 8.99 -12.50
C SER A 41 36.18 9.09 -13.17
N ARG A 42 37.09 8.15 -12.87
CA ARG A 42 38.40 8.07 -13.46
C ARG A 42 38.47 7.27 -14.77
N MET A 43 37.35 6.65 -15.17
CA MET A 43 37.30 5.79 -16.35
C MET A 43 36.88 6.58 -17.59
N GLU A 44 37.44 6.23 -18.76
CA GLU A 44 37.10 6.84 -20.05
C GLU A 44 35.61 6.72 -20.38
N ILE A 45 34.95 5.66 -19.92
CA ILE A 45 33.51 5.43 -20.14
C ILE A 45 32.65 6.52 -19.48
N ALA A 46 33.15 7.17 -18.42
CA ALA A 46 32.45 8.26 -17.71
C ALA A 46 32.73 9.64 -18.28
N LYS A 47 33.61 9.73 -19.30
CA LYS A 47 33.92 11.00 -19.95
C LYS A 47 32.65 11.62 -20.55
N ASP A 48 32.54 12.94 -20.38
CA ASP A 48 31.41 13.74 -20.83
C ASP A 48 30.07 13.43 -20.13
N ALA A 49 30.06 12.67 -19.02
CA ALA A 49 28.87 12.46 -18.20
C ALA A 49 28.53 13.71 -17.37
N LYS A 50 27.24 14.00 -17.22
CA LYS A 50 26.77 14.92 -16.17
C LYS A 50 27.06 14.28 -14.82
N VAL A 51 27.71 14.99 -13.91
CA VAL A 51 28.10 14.45 -12.60
C VAL A 51 27.17 14.95 -11.51
N ILE A 52 26.71 14.04 -10.66
CA ILE A 52 26.04 14.32 -9.38
C ILE A 52 26.94 13.79 -8.28
N ASP A 53 27.43 14.66 -7.40
CA ASP A 53 28.14 14.23 -6.19
C ASP A 53 27.10 13.89 -5.11
N ALA A 54 27.04 12.61 -4.75
CA ALA A 54 26.13 12.06 -3.75
C ALA A 54 26.83 11.71 -2.42
N ALA A 55 27.91 12.41 -2.11
CA ALA A 55 28.63 12.21 -0.84
C ALA A 55 27.69 12.40 0.37
N GLY A 56 27.62 11.39 1.23
CA GLY A 56 26.71 11.37 2.39
C GLY A 56 25.27 10.93 2.08
N LEU A 57 24.94 10.65 0.83
CA LEU A 57 23.64 10.14 0.40
C LEU A 57 23.69 8.63 0.11
N CYS A 58 22.53 7.99 0.16
CA CYS A 58 22.34 6.60 -0.23
C CYS A 58 21.76 6.52 -1.65
N ALA A 59 22.23 5.55 -2.43
CA ALA A 59 21.62 5.14 -3.68
C ALA A 59 21.10 3.70 -3.51
N ALA A 60 19.82 3.51 -3.68
CA ALA A 60 19.14 2.21 -3.54
C ALA A 60 18.16 2.02 -4.70
N PRO A 61 17.67 0.78 -4.95
CA PRO A 61 16.49 0.60 -5.78
C PRO A 61 15.33 1.47 -5.26
N GLY A 62 14.59 2.10 -6.18
CA GLY A 62 13.45 2.92 -5.79
C GLY A 62 12.40 2.09 -5.04
N PHE A 63 11.78 2.67 -4.03
CA PHE A 63 10.73 2.00 -3.27
C PHE A 63 9.51 1.73 -4.15
N ILE A 64 8.77 0.68 -3.80
CA ILE A 64 7.50 0.32 -4.42
C ILE A 64 6.45 0.34 -3.33
N ASP A 65 5.43 1.17 -3.50
CA ASP A 65 4.29 1.22 -2.59
C ASP A 65 3.08 0.59 -3.27
N ILE A 66 2.63 -0.54 -2.73
CA ILE A 66 1.55 -1.31 -3.33
C ILE A 66 0.15 -0.93 -2.81
N HIS A 67 0.07 0.11 -1.96
CA HIS A 67 -1.21 0.57 -1.39
C HIS A 67 -1.25 2.09 -1.22
N VAL A 68 -1.84 2.79 -2.19
CA VAL A 68 -2.04 4.25 -2.14
C VAL A 68 -3.39 4.65 -2.72
N HIS A 69 -3.91 5.82 -2.31
CA HIS A 69 -5.15 6.39 -2.83
C HIS A 69 -4.86 7.70 -3.56
N LEU A 70 -4.73 7.66 -4.89
CA LEU A 70 -4.47 8.84 -5.71
C LEU A 70 -5.72 9.70 -5.98
N ARG A 71 -6.89 9.26 -5.51
CA ARG A 71 -8.15 10.03 -5.56
C ARG A 71 -8.67 10.41 -6.95
N ASP A 72 -8.02 9.99 -8.00
CA ASP A 72 -8.27 10.34 -9.39
C ASP A 72 -8.57 9.08 -10.23
N PRO A 73 -9.70 9.06 -10.90
CA PRO A 73 -10.68 10.13 -11.17
C PRO A 73 -11.64 10.45 -10.01
N GLY A 74 -12.20 11.65 -10.06
CA GLY A 74 -13.41 12.06 -9.36
C GLY A 74 -13.25 12.74 -8.00
N PHE A 75 -12.10 12.64 -7.35
CA PHE A 75 -11.82 13.29 -6.06
C PHE A 75 -10.55 14.15 -6.12
N THR A 76 -10.26 14.74 -7.27
CA THR A 76 -9.04 15.49 -7.55
C THR A 76 -8.87 16.76 -6.70
N HIS A 77 -9.89 17.17 -5.95
CA HIS A 77 -9.77 18.22 -4.94
C HIS A 77 -9.00 17.78 -3.68
N LYS A 78 -8.81 16.46 -3.48
CA LYS A 78 -8.03 15.89 -2.37
C LYS A 78 -6.60 15.62 -2.80
N GLU A 79 -6.45 15.03 -3.97
CA GLU A 79 -5.20 14.71 -4.65
C GLU A 79 -5.50 14.24 -6.07
N ASP A 80 -4.50 14.28 -6.96
CA ASP A 80 -4.59 13.66 -8.28
C ASP A 80 -3.36 12.77 -8.56
N ILE A 81 -3.39 12.04 -9.68
CA ILE A 81 -2.32 11.12 -10.06
C ILE A 81 -0.96 11.82 -10.14
N LEU A 82 -0.90 13.06 -10.64
CA LEU A 82 0.37 13.77 -10.82
C LEU A 82 0.93 14.26 -9.48
N THR A 83 0.09 14.87 -8.64
CA THR A 83 0.51 15.38 -7.32
C THR A 83 0.88 14.24 -6.36
N GLY A 84 0.11 13.14 -6.34
CA GLY A 84 0.45 11.97 -5.54
C GLY A 84 1.75 11.29 -6.00
N CYS A 85 2.01 11.24 -7.33
CA CYS A 85 3.28 10.74 -7.84
C CYS A 85 4.45 11.68 -7.57
N GLN A 86 4.24 13.00 -7.43
CA GLN A 86 5.26 13.95 -6.97
C GLN A 86 5.63 13.70 -5.51
N ALA A 87 4.63 13.49 -4.64
CA ALA A 87 4.85 13.09 -3.25
C ALA A 87 5.62 11.76 -3.17
N ALA A 88 5.20 10.75 -3.96
CA ALA A 88 5.91 9.47 -4.07
C ALA A 88 7.37 9.64 -4.45
N ALA A 89 7.66 10.44 -5.49
CA ALA A 89 9.02 10.71 -5.93
C ALA A 89 9.86 11.43 -4.86
N ALA A 90 9.27 12.37 -4.11
CA ALA A 90 9.91 13.06 -2.99
C ALA A 90 10.31 12.09 -1.87
N GLY A 91 9.46 11.09 -1.57
CA GLY A 91 9.74 10.01 -0.60
C GLY A 91 10.64 8.88 -1.14
N GLY A 92 11.09 8.96 -2.41
CA GLY A 92 11.91 7.91 -3.03
C GLY A 92 11.11 6.70 -3.53
N VAL A 93 9.79 6.82 -3.60
CA VAL A 93 8.88 5.80 -4.17
C VAL A 93 8.80 6.00 -5.68
N THR A 94 9.23 5.00 -6.45
CA THR A 94 9.29 5.05 -7.90
C THR A 94 8.15 4.31 -8.60
N SER A 95 7.37 3.56 -7.83
CA SER A 95 6.22 2.80 -8.33
C SER A 95 5.14 2.75 -7.27
N VAL A 96 3.89 2.97 -7.67
CA VAL A 96 2.73 2.95 -6.77
C VAL A 96 1.62 2.07 -7.34
N CYS A 97 0.92 1.31 -6.47
CA CYS A 97 -0.34 0.67 -6.84
C CYS A 97 -1.50 1.47 -6.25
N CYS A 98 -2.36 2.03 -7.11
CA CYS A 98 -3.46 2.88 -6.65
C CYS A 98 -4.77 2.11 -6.53
N MET A 99 -5.43 2.26 -5.36
CA MET A 99 -6.68 1.58 -5.01
C MET A 99 -7.88 2.04 -5.84
N PRO A 100 -8.90 1.18 -6.01
CA PRO A 100 -9.99 1.39 -6.97
C PRO A 100 -11.10 2.33 -6.52
N ASN A 101 -11.07 2.82 -5.28
CA ASN A 101 -12.14 3.63 -4.66
C ASN A 101 -12.21 5.07 -5.19
N THR A 102 -12.24 5.20 -6.49
CA THR A 102 -12.34 6.43 -7.27
C THR A 102 -13.80 6.71 -7.69
N LYS A 103 -14.05 7.77 -8.45
CA LYS A 103 -15.37 8.10 -8.99
C LYS A 103 -15.29 8.58 -10.44
N PRO A 104 -15.68 7.73 -11.43
CA PRO A 104 -16.20 6.37 -11.23
C PRO A 104 -15.18 5.43 -10.59
N VAL A 105 -15.66 4.32 -10.01
CA VAL A 105 -14.82 3.24 -9.48
C VAL A 105 -13.96 2.65 -10.59
N THR A 106 -12.75 2.21 -10.26
CA THR A 106 -11.85 1.57 -11.23
C THR A 106 -12.31 0.12 -11.49
N ASP A 107 -13.36 -0.05 -12.28
CA ASP A 107 -13.99 -1.34 -12.60
C ASP A 107 -14.25 -1.57 -14.10
N SER A 108 -13.68 -0.72 -14.95
CA SER A 108 -13.88 -0.76 -16.39
C SER A 108 -12.62 -0.42 -17.18
N GLU A 109 -12.57 -0.83 -18.44
CA GLU A 109 -11.51 -0.47 -19.39
C GLU A 109 -11.35 1.06 -19.52
N GLU A 110 -12.47 1.79 -19.51
CA GLU A 110 -12.47 3.24 -19.66
C GLU A 110 -11.70 3.92 -18.52
N VAL A 111 -11.99 3.54 -17.27
CA VAL A 111 -11.34 4.12 -16.08
C VAL A 111 -9.87 3.70 -16.00
N LEU A 112 -9.56 2.43 -16.28
CA LEU A 112 -8.17 1.96 -16.35
C LEU A 112 -7.37 2.73 -17.39
N SER A 113 -7.93 2.90 -18.60
CA SER A 113 -7.30 3.66 -19.68
C SER A 113 -7.08 5.12 -19.30
N TYR A 114 -8.04 5.76 -18.62
CA TYR A 114 -7.88 7.12 -18.10
C TYR A 114 -6.68 7.22 -17.15
N ILE A 115 -6.63 6.35 -16.13
CA ILE A 115 -5.54 6.35 -15.13
C ILE A 115 -4.19 6.15 -15.82
N LEU A 116 -4.06 5.11 -16.65
CA LEU A 116 -2.81 4.76 -17.33
C LEU A 116 -2.37 5.85 -18.32
N ASN A 117 -3.31 6.55 -18.98
CA ASN A 117 -2.96 7.65 -19.86
C ASN A 117 -2.46 8.87 -19.09
N LYS A 118 -3.12 9.26 -17.97
CA LYS A 118 -2.69 10.38 -17.14
C LYS A 118 -1.34 10.08 -16.47
N ALA A 119 -1.12 8.84 -16.07
CA ALA A 119 0.13 8.39 -15.45
C ALA A 119 1.37 8.47 -16.36
N LYS A 120 1.23 8.65 -17.68
CA LYS A 120 2.37 8.81 -18.58
C LYS A 120 3.21 10.06 -18.28
N ASP A 121 2.59 11.07 -17.68
CA ASP A 121 3.23 12.34 -17.31
C ASP A 121 3.59 12.39 -15.82
N ALA A 122 3.45 11.28 -15.09
CA ALA A 122 3.69 11.21 -13.66
C ALA A 122 5.17 10.92 -13.31
N ASP A 123 5.61 11.37 -12.16
CA ASP A 123 6.99 11.21 -11.66
C ASP A 123 7.26 9.81 -11.07
N ALA A 124 6.23 8.97 -10.90
CA ALA A 124 6.32 7.57 -10.50
C ALA A 124 5.50 6.68 -11.45
N ARG A 125 5.82 5.40 -11.53
CA ARG A 125 5.02 4.43 -12.30
C ARG A 125 3.74 4.09 -11.55
N VAL A 126 2.61 4.16 -12.23
CA VAL A 126 1.30 3.87 -11.63
C VAL A 126 0.77 2.53 -12.13
N TYR A 127 0.42 1.66 -11.20
CA TYR A 127 -0.19 0.36 -11.42
C TYR A 127 -1.60 0.38 -10.82
N PRO A 128 -2.66 0.56 -11.62
CA PRO A 128 -4.01 0.62 -11.09
C PRO A 128 -4.46 -0.75 -10.56
N ILE A 129 -5.12 -0.73 -9.41
CA ILE A 129 -5.86 -1.86 -8.86
C ILE A 129 -7.32 -1.67 -9.27
N ALA A 130 -7.96 -2.73 -9.79
CA ALA A 130 -9.37 -2.70 -10.15
C ALA A 130 -10.25 -3.24 -9.01
N SER A 131 -11.54 -2.91 -9.00
CA SER A 131 -12.42 -3.44 -7.95
C SER A 131 -12.77 -4.92 -8.16
N ILE A 132 -13.00 -5.63 -7.04
CA ILE A 132 -13.49 -7.01 -7.04
C ILE A 132 -14.93 -7.04 -7.54
N THR A 133 -15.77 -6.14 -7.01
CA THR A 133 -17.19 -6.07 -7.35
C THR A 133 -17.51 -4.82 -8.15
N LYS A 134 -18.50 -4.91 -9.03
CA LYS A 134 -18.95 -3.77 -9.83
C LYS A 134 -19.40 -2.62 -8.93
N GLY A 135 -18.83 -1.44 -9.16
CA GLY A 135 -19.07 -0.25 -8.36
C GLY A 135 -18.72 -0.39 -6.89
N MET A 136 -17.99 -1.45 -6.49
CA MET A 136 -17.70 -1.81 -5.09
C MET A 136 -18.98 -1.99 -4.26
N HIS A 137 -20.01 -2.61 -4.85
CA HIS A 137 -21.32 -2.79 -4.18
C HIS A 137 -21.45 -4.14 -3.47
N GLY A 138 -20.50 -5.08 -3.64
CA GLY A 138 -20.56 -6.40 -3.04
C GLY A 138 -21.66 -7.32 -3.63
N GLU A 139 -22.18 -7.00 -4.82
CA GLU A 139 -23.33 -7.68 -5.43
C GLU A 139 -22.96 -8.53 -6.65
N GLU A 140 -22.02 -8.08 -7.46
CA GLU A 140 -21.62 -8.75 -8.70
C GLU A 140 -20.11 -8.64 -8.92
N LEU A 141 -19.44 -9.76 -9.25
CA LEU A 141 -18.00 -9.79 -9.54
C LEU A 141 -17.69 -9.19 -10.91
N ASN A 142 -16.63 -8.43 -10.98
CA ASN A 142 -16.07 -7.93 -12.23
C ASN A 142 -15.45 -9.05 -13.10
N ASP A 143 -15.18 -8.74 -14.35
CA ASP A 143 -14.40 -9.60 -15.24
C ASP A 143 -12.90 -9.35 -15.05
N PHE A 144 -12.28 -10.12 -14.15
CA PHE A 144 -10.87 -9.95 -13.79
C PHE A 144 -9.91 -10.20 -14.94
N ALA A 145 -10.24 -11.11 -15.85
CA ALA A 145 -9.40 -11.36 -17.03
C ALA A 145 -9.38 -10.16 -17.98
N MET A 146 -10.55 -9.55 -18.20
CA MET A 146 -10.65 -8.32 -18.97
C MET A 146 -9.91 -7.16 -18.29
N LEU A 147 -10.15 -6.92 -16.99
CA LEU A 147 -9.51 -5.84 -16.26
C LEU A 147 -7.98 -6.00 -16.22
N HIS A 148 -7.49 -7.23 -16.04
CA HIS A 148 -6.05 -7.51 -16.09
C HIS A 148 -5.47 -7.27 -17.49
N ALA A 149 -6.16 -7.68 -18.55
CA ALA A 149 -5.75 -7.39 -19.92
C ALA A 149 -5.71 -5.88 -20.23
N CYS A 150 -6.56 -5.07 -19.56
CA CYS A 150 -6.57 -3.61 -19.64
C CYS A 150 -5.54 -2.93 -18.74
N GLY A 151 -4.72 -3.70 -17.99
CA GLY A 151 -3.60 -3.18 -17.21
C GLY A 151 -3.82 -3.11 -15.70
N ALA A 152 -4.89 -3.70 -15.15
CA ALA A 152 -5.04 -3.82 -13.72
C ALA A 152 -3.97 -4.76 -13.13
N ALA A 153 -3.25 -4.31 -12.10
CA ALA A 153 -2.19 -5.06 -11.44
C ALA A 153 -2.71 -6.06 -10.40
N ALA A 154 -3.83 -5.74 -9.76
CA ALA A 154 -4.51 -6.54 -8.74
C ALA A 154 -6.00 -6.23 -8.74
N VAL A 155 -6.78 -6.93 -7.90
CA VAL A 155 -8.17 -6.58 -7.63
C VAL A 155 -8.40 -6.41 -6.12
N SER A 156 -9.19 -5.39 -5.74
CA SER A 156 -9.52 -5.05 -4.34
C SER A 156 -10.83 -4.28 -4.29
N ASP A 157 -11.61 -4.45 -3.21
CA ASP A 157 -12.67 -3.52 -2.84
C ASP A 157 -12.22 -2.68 -1.63
N ASP A 158 -10.97 -2.17 -1.68
CA ASP A 158 -10.38 -1.44 -0.56
C ASP A 158 -11.22 -0.24 -0.12
N GLY A 159 -11.34 -0.10 1.22
CA GLY A 159 -12.24 0.84 1.87
C GLY A 159 -13.71 0.35 1.94
N ARG A 160 -14.02 -0.82 1.36
CA ARG A 160 -15.29 -1.56 1.53
C ARG A 160 -15.00 -3.05 1.45
N PRO A 161 -15.28 -3.84 2.48
CA PRO A 161 -15.07 -5.28 2.44
C PRO A 161 -16.08 -5.97 1.52
N VAL A 162 -15.67 -7.06 0.88
CA VAL A 162 -16.63 -8.01 0.29
C VAL A 162 -17.24 -8.83 1.43
N GLU A 163 -18.41 -8.41 1.93
CA GLU A 163 -19.03 -9.02 3.11
C GLU A 163 -19.46 -10.46 2.89
N ASN A 164 -19.94 -10.81 1.68
CA ASN A 164 -20.41 -12.15 1.36
C ASN A 164 -19.21 -13.12 1.14
N ALA A 165 -19.01 -14.04 2.09
CA ALA A 165 -17.94 -15.03 2.04
C ALA A 165 -18.00 -15.95 0.79
N GLY A 166 -19.19 -16.31 0.31
CA GLY A 166 -19.38 -17.10 -0.91
C GLY A 166 -18.91 -16.34 -2.15
N MET A 167 -19.21 -15.05 -2.23
CA MET A 167 -18.74 -14.17 -3.30
C MET A 167 -17.21 -14.01 -3.26
N MET A 168 -16.63 -13.83 -2.07
CA MET A 168 -15.19 -13.72 -1.90
C MET A 168 -14.48 -15.01 -2.30
N LEU A 169 -15.03 -16.18 -1.96
CA LEU A 169 -14.50 -17.47 -2.41
C LEU A 169 -14.50 -17.61 -3.95
N GLU A 170 -15.57 -17.18 -4.61
CA GLU A 170 -15.62 -17.17 -6.08
C GLU A 170 -14.67 -16.12 -6.68
N ALA A 171 -14.50 -14.96 -6.01
CA ALA A 171 -13.53 -13.95 -6.41
C ALA A 171 -12.10 -14.54 -6.41
N LEU A 172 -11.69 -15.20 -5.33
CA LEU A 172 -10.37 -15.85 -5.23
C LEU A 172 -10.13 -16.85 -6.37
N LYS A 173 -11.10 -17.73 -6.64
CA LYS A 173 -11.00 -18.69 -7.74
C LYS A 173 -10.94 -18.03 -9.12
N LYS A 174 -11.73 -16.98 -9.33
CA LYS A 174 -11.78 -16.23 -10.59
C LYS A 174 -10.46 -15.45 -10.81
N ALA A 175 -9.94 -14.82 -9.78
CA ALA A 175 -8.67 -14.10 -9.80
C ALA A 175 -7.48 -15.03 -10.07
N TYR A 176 -7.45 -16.19 -9.41
CA TYR A 176 -6.44 -17.21 -9.67
C TYR A 176 -6.42 -17.66 -11.13
N ARG A 177 -7.60 -17.90 -11.75
CA ARG A 177 -7.69 -18.26 -13.19
C ARG A 177 -7.26 -17.12 -14.11
N ALA A 178 -7.48 -15.89 -13.71
CA ALA A 178 -7.07 -14.70 -14.45
C ALA A 178 -5.59 -14.33 -14.25
N GLY A 179 -4.90 -14.94 -13.28
CA GLY A 179 -3.51 -14.63 -12.95
C GLY A 179 -3.34 -13.28 -12.27
N VAL A 180 -4.35 -12.79 -11.55
CA VAL A 180 -4.34 -11.49 -10.89
C VAL A 180 -4.45 -11.66 -9.37
N PRO A 181 -3.63 -10.96 -8.56
CA PRO A 181 -3.73 -11.00 -7.10
C PRO A 181 -5.04 -10.42 -6.58
N VAL A 182 -5.50 -10.93 -5.42
CA VAL A 182 -6.61 -10.34 -4.64
C VAL A 182 -6.03 -9.70 -3.40
N VAL A 183 -6.36 -8.43 -3.17
CA VAL A 183 -6.01 -7.64 -1.98
C VAL A 183 -7.28 -7.41 -1.17
N SER A 184 -7.29 -7.85 0.09
CA SER A 184 -8.48 -7.77 0.94
C SER A 184 -8.32 -6.73 2.05
N HIS A 185 -9.21 -5.75 2.07
CA HIS A 185 -9.47 -4.87 3.20
C HIS A 185 -10.28 -5.65 4.24
N CYS A 186 -9.63 -6.05 5.34
CA CYS A 186 -10.24 -6.90 6.34
C CYS A 186 -11.00 -6.09 7.38
N GLU A 187 -12.30 -5.94 7.17
CA GLU A 187 -13.19 -5.18 8.05
C GLU A 187 -14.58 -5.83 8.08
N ASP A 188 -15.13 -6.03 9.28
CA ASP A 188 -16.54 -6.40 9.48
C ASP A 188 -17.34 -5.15 9.90
N LEU A 189 -18.15 -4.64 8.97
CA LEU A 189 -18.92 -3.40 9.19
C LEU A 189 -19.94 -3.52 10.32
N SER A 190 -20.46 -4.71 10.58
CA SER A 190 -21.41 -4.96 11.66
C SER A 190 -20.76 -4.85 13.04
N ILE A 191 -19.46 -5.15 13.15
CA ILE A 191 -18.66 -5.02 14.38
C ILE A 191 -18.18 -3.58 14.56
N ILE A 192 -17.82 -2.89 13.47
CA ILE A 192 -17.45 -1.46 13.51
C ILE A 192 -18.57 -0.59 14.06
N ASP A 193 -19.81 -0.85 13.68
CA ASP A 193 -21.02 -0.18 14.20
C ASP A 193 -20.89 1.35 14.34
N GLY A 194 -20.32 2.00 13.32
CA GLY A 194 -20.11 3.44 13.31
C GLY A 194 -18.98 3.94 14.22
N GLY A 195 -18.07 3.07 14.63
CA GLY A 195 -16.82 3.45 15.31
C GLY A 195 -15.96 4.36 14.45
N ILE A 196 -15.22 5.27 15.06
CA ILE A 196 -14.42 6.28 14.36
C ILE A 196 -12.93 6.26 14.75
N ILE A 197 -12.57 5.58 15.84
CA ILE A 197 -11.20 5.37 16.33
C ILE A 197 -11.13 3.97 16.96
N ASN A 198 -9.94 3.52 17.39
CA ASN A 198 -9.80 2.25 18.10
C ASN A 198 -10.70 2.16 19.34
N LYS A 199 -11.33 1.00 19.52
CA LYS A 199 -12.10 0.69 20.74
C LYS A 199 -11.14 0.41 21.89
N GLY A 200 -11.15 1.27 22.90
CA GLY A 200 -10.31 1.16 24.08
C GLY A 200 -10.45 2.39 24.97
N LYS A 201 -9.49 2.57 25.84
CA LYS A 201 -9.49 3.65 26.84
C LYS A 201 -9.67 5.04 26.22
N VAL A 202 -9.00 5.30 25.08
CA VAL A 202 -9.07 6.62 24.42
C VAL A 202 -10.48 6.90 23.88
N SER A 203 -11.13 5.93 23.23
CA SER A 203 -12.50 6.11 22.72
C SER A 203 -13.51 6.33 23.85
N GLU A 204 -13.34 5.65 24.98
CA GLU A 204 -14.17 5.84 26.17
C GLU A 204 -14.00 7.23 26.77
N GLU A 205 -12.77 7.69 26.96
CA GLU A 205 -12.46 9.02 27.51
C GLU A 205 -12.95 10.16 26.59
N LEU A 206 -12.86 9.97 25.27
CA LEU A 206 -13.35 10.95 24.29
C LEU A 206 -14.88 10.92 24.11
N GLY A 207 -15.55 9.87 24.62
CA GLY A 207 -16.99 9.67 24.47
C GLY A 207 -17.42 9.39 23.04
N VAL A 208 -16.58 8.68 22.27
CA VAL A 208 -16.83 8.32 20.87
C VAL A 208 -16.91 6.80 20.71
N ARG A 209 -17.61 6.34 19.68
CA ARG A 209 -17.64 4.91 19.35
C ARG A 209 -16.28 4.44 18.88
N GLY A 210 -15.87 3.29 19.40
CA GLY A 210 -14.63 2.61 19.01
C GLY A 210 -14.87 1.50 18.00
N MET A 211 -13.90 1.31 17.12
CA MET A 211 -13.77 0.22 16.15
C MET A 211 -13.10 -0.97 16.85
N ASP A 212 -13.87 -2.05 17.07
CA ASP A 212 -13.35 -3.24 17.75
C ASP A 212 -12.35 -3.99 16.88
N ARG A 213 -11.24 -4.48 17.46
CA ARG A 213 -10.22 -5.30 16.79
C ARG A 213 -10.82 -6.54 16.13
N ALA A 214 -11.87 -7.11 16.75
CA ALA A 214 -12.55 -8.27 16.23
C ALA A 214 -13.09 -8.08 14.80
N SER A 215 -13.32 -6.84 14.37
CA SER A 215 -13.69 -6.52 12.97
C SER A 215 -12.61 -6.94 11.99
N GLU A 216 -11.35 -6.57 12.24
CA GLU A 216 -10.21 -6.96 11.40
C GLU A 216 -9.89 -8.44 11.55
N ASP A 217 -9.77 -8.94 12.77
CA ASP A 217 -9.37 -10.32 13.07
C ASP A 217 -10.34 -11.35 12.48
N SER A 218 -11.65 -11.10 12.55
CA SER A 218 -12.68 -12.02 12.04
C SER A 218 -12.66 -12.12 10.51
N ILE A 219 -12.41 -11.03 9.82
CA ILE A 219 -12.29 -11.05 8.35
C ILE A 219 -10.94 -11.63 7.94
N THR A 220 -9.85 -11.29 8.63
CA THR A 220 -8.53 -11.89 8.37
C THR A 220 -8.59 -13.43 8.43
N VAL A 221 -9.18 -14.01 9.48
CA VAL A 221 -9.31 -15.48 9.56
C VAL A 221 -10.24 -16.03 8.50
N ARG A 222 -11.33 -15.33 8.15
CA ARG A 222 -12.22 -15.71 7.05
C ARG A 222 -11.46 -15.83 5.73
N GLU A 223 -10.69 -14.81 5.38
CA GLU A 223 -9.91 -14.77 4.14
C GLU A 223 -8.86 -15.90 4.07
N ILE A 224 -8.17 -16.16 5.18
CA ILE A 224 -7.22 -17.28 5.30
C ILE A 224 -7.92 -18.61 5.03
N VAL A 225 -9.09 -18.84 5.65
CA VAL A 225 -9.86 -20.09 5.47
C VAL A 225 -10.34 -20.24 4.02
N LEU A 226 -10.79 -19.15 3.38
CA LEU A 226 -11.22 -19.18 1.99
C LEU A 226 -10.06 -19.47 1.03
N ALA A 227 -8.90 -18.87 1.24
CA ALA A 227 -7.70 -19.10 0.45
C ALA A 227 -7.20 -20.56 0.61
N GLU A 228 -7.14 -21.06 1.85
CA GLU A 228 -6.74 -22.44 2.16
C GLU A 228 -7.69 -23.45 1.51
N SER A 229 -9.02 -23.26 1.64
CA SER A 229 -10.04 -24.17 1.10
C SER A 229 -10.07 -24.23 -0.42
N SER A 230 -9.66 -23.17 -1.11
CA SER A 230 -9.64 -23.08 -2.58
C SER A 230 -8.26 -23.28 -3.20
N ASP A 231 -7.22 -23.49 -2.40
CA ASP A 231 -5.81 -23.53 -2.81
C ASP A 231 -5.37 -22.30 -3.64
N THR A 232 -5.93 -21.13 -3.31
CA THR A 232 -5.60 -19.85 -3.95
C THR A 232 -4.76 -18.97 -3.04
N ALA A 233 -4.19 -17.89 -3.58
CA ALA A 233 -3.46 -16.91 -2.79
C ALA A 233 -4.37 -15.73 -2.41
N ILE A 234 -4.09 -15.13 -1.24
CA ILE A 234 -4.71 -13.88 -0.77
C ILE A 234 -3.64 -12.94 -0.22
N HIS A 235 -3.81 -11.65 -0.42
CA HIS A 235 -3.02 -10.61 0.22
C HIS A 235 -3.90 -9.83 1.19
N ILE A 236 -3.50 -9.75 2.47
CA ILE A 236 -4.19 -9.01 3.52
C ILE A 236 -3.62 -7.60 3.58
N ALA A 237 -4.45 -6.60 3.31
CA ALA A 237 -4.07 -5.20 3.32
C ALA A 237 -3.87 -4.66 4.75
N HIS A 238 -2.99 -3.68 4.90
CA HIS A 238 -2.80 -2.77 6.05
C HIS A 238 -3.10 -3.39 7.44
N VAL A 239 -2.51 -4.55 7.74
CA VAL A 239 -2.67 -5.24 9.03
C VAL A 239 -2.31 -4.30 10.19
N SER A 240 -3.22 -4.17 11.16
CA SER A 240 -3.08 -3.23 12.28
C SER A 240 -3.15 -3.89 13.67
N THR A 241 -3.61 -5.15 13.77
CA THR A 241 -3.84 -5.81 15.06
C THR A 241 -2.85 -6.95 15.31
N LYS A 242 -2.51 -7.15 16.59
CA LYS A 242 -1.73 -8.34 17.01
C LYS A 242 -2.45 -9.65 16.71
N GLY A 243 -3.81 -9.63 16.74
CA GLY A 243 -4.63 -10.79 16.42
C GLY A 243 -4.43 -11.23 14.98
N SER A 244 -4.56 -10.30 14.03
CA SER A 244 -4.33 -10.57 12.60
C SER A 244 -2.89 -11.01 12.32
N VAL A 245 -1.87 -10.40 12.95
CA VAL A 245 -0.47 -10.87 12.83
C VAL A 245 -0.33 -12.31 13.25
N GLN A 246 -0.90 -12.70 14.39
CA GLN A 246 -0.82 -14.08 14.88
C GLN A 246 -1.55 -15.06 13.95
N LEU A 247 -2.74 -14.72 13.48
CA LEU A 247 -3.52 -15.53 12.53
C LEU A 247 -2.75 -15.79 11.22
N ILE A 248 -2.12 -14.74 10.68
CA ILE A 248 -1.32 -14.84 9.44
C ILE A 248 -0.05 -15.68 9.69
N ARG A 249 0.65 -15.49 10.81
CA ARG A 249 1.82 -16.28 11.20
C ARG A 249 1.50 -17.77 11.23
N GLU A 250 0.41 -18.14 11.89
CA GLU A 250 -0.06 -19.52 11.96
C GLU A 250 -0.46 -20.08 10.61
N ALA A 251 -1.12 -19.27 9.76
CA ALA A 251 -1.50 -19.67 8.41
C ALA A 251 -0.27 -19.94 7.53
N LYS A 252 0.72 -19.05 7.55
CA LYS A 252 2.00 -19.25 6.85
C LYS A 252 2.73 -20.52 7.31
N ALA A 253 2.76 -20.77 8.63
CA ALA A 253 3.36 -21.98 9.18
C ALA A 253 2.67 -23.29 8.71
N ARG A 254 1.37 -23.23 8.37
CA ARG A 254 0.63 -24.35 7.75
C ARG A 254 0.78 -24.42 6.23
N GLY A 255 1.47 -23.45 5.60
CA GLY A 255 1.67 -23.41 4.15
C GLY A 255 0.51 -22.79 3.37
N VAL A 256 -0.37 -22.03 4.02
CA VAL A 256 -1.41 -21.25 3.33
C VAL A 256 -0.73 -20.15 2.50
N LYS A 257 -1.21 -19.94 1.29
CA LYS A 257 -0.70 -18.93 0.35
C LYS A 257 -1.22 -17.55 0.74
N VAL A 258 -0.81 -17.04 1.89
CA VAL A 258 -1.17 -15.72 2.40
C VAL A 258 0.05 -14.82 2.47
N THR A 259 -0.10 -13.59 2.00
CA THR A 259 0.84 -12.48 2.21
C THR A 259 0.10 -11.32 2.85
N CYS A 260 0.83 -10.41 3.48
CA CYS A 260 0.21 -9.23 4.08
C CYS A 260 1.14 -8.02 4.08
N GLU A 261 0.55 -6.88 4.27
CA GLU A 261 1.23 -5.60 4.39
C GLU A 261 0.80 -4.85 5.65
N THR A 262 1.61 -3.91 6.09
CA THR A 262 1.30 -2.95 7.15
C THR A 262 1.81 -1.58 6.77
N ALA A 263 1.51 -0.56 7.58
CA ALA A 263 1.93 0.82 7.30
C ALA A 263 2.76 1.42 8.45
N PRO A 264 3.62 2.42 8.17
CA PRO A 264 4.47 3.06 9.18
C PRO A 264 3.68 3.61 10.37
N HIS A 265 2.47 4.11 10.16
CA HIS A 265 1.63 4.63 11.25
C HIS A 265 1.17 3.54 12.22
N TYR A 266 1.05 2.26 11.80
CA TYR A 266 0.78 1.13 12.72
C TYR A 266 2.02 0.64 13.49
N MET A 267 3.20 1.08 13.09
CA MET A 267 4.46 0.77 13.77
C MET A 267 4.85 1.83 14.80
N MET A 268 4.46 3.10 14.56
CA MET A 268 5.04 4.26 15.25
C MET A 268 4.01 5.13 15.97
N MET A 269 2.71 4.94 15.70
CA MET A 269 1.64 5.78 16.23
C MET A 269 0.61 4.92 16.96
N THR A 270 0.17 5.41 18.12
CA THR A 270 -0.90 4.76 18.88
C THR A 270 -2.14 5.65 18.92
N ASP A 271 -3.26 5.08 19.38
CA ASP A 271 -4.52 5.80 19.55
C ASP A 271 -4.44 6.94 20.59
N GLU A 272 -3.37 6.98 21.39
CA GLU A 272 -3.08 8.10 22.32
C GLU A 272 -3.01 9.46 21.61
N LEU A 273 -2.57 9.50 20.33
CA LEU A 273 -2.52 10.73 19.54
C LEU A 273 -3.89 11.35 19.32
N LEU A 274 -4.95 10.52 19.31
CA LEU A 274 -6.33 10.96 19.10
C LEU A 274 -6.92 11.72 20.29
N ARG A 275 -6.25 11.74 21.45
CA ARG A 275 -6.60 12.60 22.60
C ARG A 275 -6.55 14.09 22.22
N SER A 276 -5.72 14.44 21.27
CA SER A 276 -5.66 15.80 20.71
C SER A 276 -6.92 16.23 19.94
N ARG A 277 -7.76 15.29 19.56
CA ARG A 277 -8.87 15.46 18.60
C ARG A 277 -8.42 16.01 17.25
N ASP A 278 -7.17 15.78 16.87
CA ASP A 278 -6.70 16.07 15.52
C ASP A 278 -7.16 14.95 14.57
N ALA A 279 -8.03 15.31 13.63
CA ALA A 279 -8.58 14.36 12.67
C ALA A 279 -7.53 13.84 11.66
N ASN A 280 -6.36 14.47 11.57
CA ASN A 280 -5.26 13.96 10.75
C ASN A 280 -4.71 12.61 11.25
N PHE A 281 -4.96 12.26 12.51
CA PHE A 281 -4.65 10.92 13.06
C PHE A 281 -5.79 9.89 12.90
N ARG A 282 -6.91 10.27 12.29
CA ARG A 282 -7.98 9.30 11.99
C ARG A 282 -7.65 8.51 10.76
N MET A 283 -7.59 7.17 10.93
CA MET A 283 -7.27 6.19 9.89
C MET A 283 -8.24 5.01 9.95
N ASN A 284 -8.32 4.22 8.90
CA ASN A 284 -9.03 2.95 8.85
C ASN A 284 -8.20 1.90 8.09
N PRO A 285 -7.74 0.82 8.77
CA PRO A 285 -7.91 0.51 10.20
C PRO A 285 -7.45 1.64 11.14
N PRO A 286 -8.01 1.76 12.36
CA PRO A 286 -7.62 2.84 13.26
C PRO A 286 -6.24 2.61 13.87
N LEU A 287 -5.56 3.69 14.27
CA LEU A 287 -4.36 3.58 15.12
C LEU A 287 -4.72 2.78 16.37
N ARG A 288 -3.91 1.77 16.70
CA ARG A 288 -4.16 0.81 17.78
C ARG A 288 -3.38 1.18 19.04
N GLU A 289 -3.35 0.29 20.01
CA GLU A 289 -2.57 0.43 21.24
C GLU A 289 -1.12 -0.08 21.04
N GLU A 290 -0.24 0.20 22.01
CA GLU A 290 1.19 -0.14 21.98
C GLU A 290 1.44 -1.63 21.70
N GLU A 291 0.66 -2.52 22.30
CA GLU A 291 0.81 -3.96 22.11
C GLU A 291 0.56 -4.44 20.66
N ASP A 292 -0.26 -3.70 19.91
CA ASP A 292 -0.46 -3.97 18.48
C ASP A 292 0.74 -3.50 17.67
N CYS A 293 1.27 -2.30 17.99
CA CYS A 293 2.48 -1.77 17.35
C CYS A 293 3.68 -2.71 17.56
N GLU A 294 3.88 -3.21 18.79
CA GLU A 294 4.93 -4.19 19.09
C GLU A 294 4.78 -5.47 18.24
N ALA A 295 3.57 -6.02 18.15
CA ALA A 295 3.30 -7.22 17.35
C ALA A 295 3.52 -7.01 15.85
N ILE A 296 3.19 -5.83 15.32
CA ILE A 296 3.48 -5.44 13.93
C ILE A 296 5.00 -5.43 13.69
N ILE A 297 5.77 -4.79 14.57
CA ILE A 297 7.23 -4.73 14.48
C ILE A 297 7.85 -6.13 14.54
N GLU A 298 7.40 -6.98 15.47
CA GLU A 298 7.83 -8.37 15.54
C GLU A 298 7.50 -9.13 14.25
N GLY A 299 6.29 -8.92 13.69
CA GLY A 299 5.84 -9.55 12.45
C GLY A 299 6.68 -9.17 11.23
N ILE A 300 7.23 -7.95 11.20
CA ILE A 300 8.17 -7.53 10.15
C ILE A 300 9.50 -8.28 10.30
N PHE A 301 10.04 -8.35 11.52
CA PHE A 301 11.34 -8.99 11.76
C PHE A 301 11.33 -10.50 11.61
N ASP A 302 10.24 -11.17 11.92
CA ASP A 302 10.12 -12.63 11.78
C ASP A 302 9.64 -13.08 10.38
N GLY A 303 9.32 -12.12 9.51
CA GLY A 303 8.85 -12.37 8.13
C GLY A 303 7.37 -12.77 8.04
N THR A 304 6.59 -12.55 9.08
CA THR A 304 5.13 -12.69 9.01
C THR A 304 4.52 -11.62 8.11
N ILE A 305 5.00 -10.39 8.20
CA ILE A 305 4.60 -9.26 7.36
C ILE A 305 5.56 -9.17 6.17
N ASP A 306 5.02 -9.16 4.96
CA ASP A 306 5.78 -9.24 3.70
C ASP A 306 6.16 -7.88 3.13
N ALA A 307 5.37 -6.84 3.40
CA ALA A 307 5.57 -5.52 2.84
C ALA A 307 5.21 -4.40 3.84
N ILE A 308 5.87 -3.26 3.68
CA ILE A 308 5.50 -2.00 4.32
C ILE A 308 5.02 -1.09 3.20
N VAL A 309 3.80 -0.59 3.32
CA VAL A 309 3.12 0.32 2.41
C VAL A 309 2.75 1.60 3.14
N THR A 310 2.36 2.64 2.45
CA THR A 310 1.98 3.86 3.17
C THR A 310 0.50 3.93 3.50
N ASP A 311 -0.34 3.30 2.72
CA ASP A 311 -1.78 3.54 2.71
C ASP A 311 -2.07 5.05 2.64
N HIS A 312 -1.30 5.74 1.79
CA HIS A 312 -1.44 7.18 1.58
C HIS A 312 -2.87 7.51 1.16
N ALA A 313 -3.59 8.18 2.04
CA ALA A 313 -5.03 8.41 1.90
C ALA A 313 -5.38 9.88 2.16
N PRO A 314 -5.02 10.79 1.24
CA PRO A 314 -5.17 12.24 1.42
C PRO A 314 -6.63 12.68 1.40
N HIS A 315 -6.89 13.77 2.15
CA HIS A 315 -8.14 14.48 2.20
C HIS A 315 -7.89 15.99 2.17
N ALA A 316 -8.85 16.74 1.67
CA ALA A 316 -8.76 18.21 1.68
C ALA A 316 -8.75 18.73 3.13
N PRO A 317 -8.01 19.83 3.43
CA PRO A 317 -7.90 20.35 4.80
C PRO A 317 -9.27 20.60 5.47
N GLU A 318 -10.23 21.15 4.74
CA GLU A 318 -11.57 21.41 5.23
C GLU A 318 -12.36 20.14 5.59
N GLU A 319 -12.03 19.01 5.01
CA GLU A 319 -12.64 17.72 5.36
C GLU A 319 -12.10 17.17 6.69
N LYS A 320 -10.94 17.65 7.15
CA LYS A 320 -10.28 17.25 8.40
C LYS A 320 -10.52 18.22 9.58
N GLU A 321 -11.31 19.28 9.41
CA GLU A 321 -11.57 20.26 10.47
C GLU A 321 -12.46 19.71 11.61
N ASP A 322 -13.45 18.86 11.30
CA ASP A 322 -14.37 18.30 12.30
C ASP A 322 -13.95 16.88 12.67
N PHE A 323 -13.33 16.70 13.84
CA PHE A 323 -12.88 15.41 14.34
C PHE A 323 -13.93 14.29 14.28
N LEU A 324 -15.21 14.60 14.53
CA LEU A 324 -16.27 13.59 14.55
C LEU A 324 -16.74 13.17 13.16
N ARG A 325 -16.61 14.04 12.17
CA ARG A 325 -17.13 13.85 10.81
C ARG A 325 -16.04 13.64 9.78
N ALA A 326 -14.81 13.94 10.12
CA ALA A 326 -13.68 13.81 9.21
C ALA A 326 -13.60 12.39 8.62
N PRO A 327 -13.35 12.24 7.34
CA PRO A 327 -13.03 10.95 6.74
C PRO A 327 -11.70 10.41 7.29
N ASN A 328 -11.55 9.09 7.29
CA ASN A 328 -10.32 8.43 7.69
C ASN A 328 -9.28 8.52 6.57
N GLY A 329 -8.03 8.74 6.92
CA GLY A 329 -6.90 8.80 6.00
C GLY A 329 -5.73 9.61 6.56
N ILE A 330 -4.53 9.06 6.41
CA ILE A 330 -3.24 9.68 6.76
C ILE A 330 -2.43 9.80 5.48
N VAL A 331 -1.63 10.84 5.32
CA VAL A 331 -0.65 10.97 4.23
C VAL A 331 0.65 10.25 4.62
N GLY A 332 1.34 9.63 3.68
CA GLY A 332 2.50 8.79 4.00
C GLY A 332 3.52 8.59 2.88
N LEU A 333 3.33 9.17 1.70
CA LEU A 333 4.25 8.98 0.57
C LEU A 333 5.54 9.80 0.65
N GLU A 334 5.59 10.89 1.41
CA GLU A 334 6.73 11.81 1.53
C GLU A 334 7.73 11.36 2.60
#